data_fb109ded9c9cdeadf1de79fab28b9d8e
#
_entry.id   fb109ded9c9cdeadf1de79fab28b9d8e
#
_cell.length_a   1.000
_cell.length_b   1.000
_cell.length_c   1.000
_cell.angle_alpha   90.00
_cell.angle_beta   90.00
_cell.angle_gamma   90.00
#
_symmetry.space_group_name_H-M   'P 1'
#
loop_
_entity.id
_entity.type
_entity.pdbx_description
1 polymer ?
#
loop_
_entity_poly.entity_id
_entity_poly.type
_entity_poly.pdbx_seq_one_letter_code
_entity_poly.pdbx_strand_id
1 'polypeptide(L)'
;MIICDNKKLKSLLIFGFLNPLRNVLFRSSNIPTHPSKLWSKALARPVVIENMKKYLRLIVSLVVTGYLQPVLSAQDLLPPETTIEQAVDHYIQAEQATGNITPAPQADDYILLRRTMLDLIGRIPTVAEVEAYVADEDPEKRVKLVDRLMQQPEFVEQLAYDLNNVLAPAGKTDLELYLADALNNSKGWGNIFADMIYGNYEEEMPKQAMQFVNLRINDIDNLTNATSALFFGVNISCAKCHDHPLVSEWTQAHFYGMKSFFNRSFSNGDFVAERAYGEIKYANTNGEQLDAKLMFLSGSVIEEPEPVLLDDEAKKKEKAELEKLKKDKKPAPAPEFSRRAQLIEIALRENDRDYFSKNLVNRMWNRMYGHGLVMPLDQMHPENPPSHPDLLDWLARDTYTNDYNIQRLIRGLILSKTYSQNSVYGGEKRPAKFWFAMANVKPMSPRQYAAALALASRNPAHFDDPNEAVSRIRNEVQAHRGWERKFVVPGERFQVSVDEALLFSNADEFKDKIKVANDRLGGELAAIESDEALVQRAIKTVYSRPATAEELEAISAYVAARSDRREEAISQIVWALLTSSELRFNH
;
A
#
# COMPACT_ATOMS: atom_id res chain seq x y z
N MET A 1 -19.20 -4.17 -23.30
CA MET A 1 -20.18 -5.22 -22.98
C MET A 1 -19.88 -6.42 -23.88
N ILE A 2 -18.95 -7.26 -23.46
CA ILE A 2 -18.74 -8.61 -24.01
C ILE A 2 -18.42 -9.45 -22.77
N ILE A 3 -19.42 -10.23 -22.37
CA ILE A 3 -19.34 -11.22 -21.30
C ILE A 3 -18.78 -12.48 -21.95
N CYS A 4 -17.56 -12.88 -21.62
CA CYS A 4 -16.99 -14.17 -22.01
C CYS A 4 -17.22 -15.17 -20.88
N ASP A 5 -18.07 -16.14 -21.18
CA ASP A 5 -18.54 -17.21 -20.31
C ASP A 5 -17.42 -18.22 -19.99
N ASN A 6 -17.01 -18.27 -18.75
CA ASN A 6 -15.85 -19.03 -18.25
C ASN A 6 -16.17 -20.51 -17.94
N LYS A 7 -17.30 -21.04 -18.44
CA LYS A 7 -17.71 -22.44 -18.24
C LYS A 7 -17.17 -23.45 -19.26
N LYS A 8 -16.56 -23.01 -20.36
CA LYS A 8 -16.06 -23.93 -21.42
C LYS A 8 -14.58 -24.32 -21.29
N LEU A 9 -13.79 -23.67 -20.45
CA LEU A 9 -12.37 -24.03 -20.27
C LEU A 9 -12.10 -25.14 -19.24
N LYS A 10 -13.00 -25.34 -18.28
CA LYS A 10 -12.84 -26.44 -17.27
C LYS A 10 -13.21 -27.82 -17.77
N SER A 11 -13.92 -27.96 -18.90
CA SER A 11 -14.29 -29.27 -19.47
C SER A 11 -13.27 -29.86 -20.44
N LEU A 12 -12.28 -29.08 -20.89
CA LEU A 12 -11.27 -29.58 -21.85
C LEU A 12 -10.02 -30.17 -21.18
N LEU A 13 -9.74 -29.86 -19.91
CA LEU A 13 -8.55 -30.38 -19.21
C LEU A 13 -8.77 -31.70 -18.47
N ILE A 14 -10.01 -32.08 -18.20
CA ILE A 14 -10.33 -33.35 -17.49
C ILE A 14 -10.61 -34.52 -18.47
N PHE A 15 -10.94 -34.24 -19.73
CA PHE A 15 -11.25 -35.29 -20.72
C PHE A 15 -10.05 -35.76 -21.56
N GLY A 16 -8.91 -35.09 -21.48
CA GLY A 16 -7.73 -35.42 -22.31
C GLY A 16 -6.86 -36.56 -21.78
N PHE A 17 -6.92 -36.91 -20.52
CA PHE A 17 -5.99 -37.87 -19.90
C PHE A 17 -6.54 -39.27 -19.62
N LEU A 18 -7.83 -39.51 -19.80
CA LEU A 18 -8.45 -40.81 -19.49
C LEU A 18 -8.88 -41.65 -20.71
N ASN A 19 -8.68 -41.15 -21.94
CA ASN A 19 -9.13 -41.85 -23.14
C ASN A 19 -8.24 -43.01 -23.65
N PRO A 20 -6.95 -43.19 -23.31
CA PRO A 20 -6.21 -44.38 -23.71
C PRO A 20 -6.54 -45.65 -22.91
N LEU A 21 -7.12 -45.53 -21.71
CA LEU A 21 -7.39 -46.70 -20.84
C LEU A 21 -8.77 -47.33 -21.05
N ARG A 22 -9.67 -46.61 -21.68
CA ARG A 22 -11.04 -47.09 -21.92
C ARG A 22 -11.14 -48.09 -23.09
N ASN A 23 -10.20 -48.06 -24.03
CA ASN A 23 -10.23 -48.94 -25.21
C ASN A 23 -9.53 -50.29 -25.03
N VAL A 24 -8.90 -50.54 -23.88
CA VAL A 24 -8.22 -51.82 -23.59
C VAL A 24 -9.10 -52.74 -22.70
N LEU A 25 -10.15 -52.24 -22.09
CA LEU A 25 -10.95 -53.01 -21.12
C LEU A 25 -12.35 -53.45 -21.61
N PHE A 26 -12.79 -53.04 -22.80
CA PHE A 26 -14.14 -53.36 -23.26
C PHE A 26 -14.18 -53.95 -24.69
N ARG A 27 -13.39 -55.00 -24.97
CA ARG A 27 -13.62 -55.90 -26.10
C ARG A 27 -13.52 -57.35 -25.65
N SER A 28 -14.58 -57.86 -25.04
CA SER A 28 -15.08 -59.22 -25.21
C SER A 28 -16.42 -59.36 -24.49
N SER A 29 -17.42 -59.60 -25.27
CA SER A 29 -18.75 -60.02 -24.86
C SER A 29 -18.70 -61.40 -24.17
N ASN A 30 -19.49 -61.56 -23.10
CA ASN A 30 -19.76 -62.76 -22.29
C ASN A 30 -19.03 -62.83 -20.94
N ILE A 31 -19.64 -62.30 -19.92
CA ILE A 31 -19.24 -62.48 -18.51
C ILE A 31 -20.37 -63.25 -17.79
N PRO A 32 -20.07 -64.41 -17.19
CA PRO A 32 -20.98 -65.09 -16.27
C PRO A 32 -20.86 -64.50 -14.86
N THR A 33 -22.00 -64.42 -14.20
CA THR A 33 -22.24 -63.82 -12.88
C THR A 33 -21.78 -64.70 -11.70
N HIS A 34 -20.52 -64.74 -11.34
CA HIS A 34 -20.04 -65.09 -9.96
C HIS A 34 -18.58 -64.68 -9.72
N PRO A 35 -18.25 -63.95 -8.62
CA PRO A 35 -16.94 -63.30 -8.50
C PRO A 35 -15.77 -64.13 -7.91
N SER A 36 -15.93 -65.39 -7.56
CA SER A 36 -14.93 -66.11 -6.74
C SER A 36 -13.93 -67.03 -7.51
N LYS A 37 -13.93 -67.08 -8.83
CA LYS A 37 -13.04 -67.98 -9.60
C LYS A 37 -12.21 -67.33 -10.72
N LEU A 38 -12.17 -66.01 -10.79
CA LEU A 38 -11.48 -65.27 -11.89
C LEU A 38 -10.03 -64.84 -11.58
N TRP A 39 -9.60 -64.88 -10.34
CA TRP A 39 -8.26 -64.36 -10.00
C TRP A 39 -7.10 -65.36 -10.13
N SER A 40 -7.38 -66.67 -10.17
CA SER A 40 -6.32 -67.67 -10.22
C SER A 40 -5.81 -68.04 -11.62
N LYS A 41 -6.50 -67.64 -12.71
CA LYS A 41 -6.09 -67.96 -14.10
C LYS A 41 -5.51 -66.80 -14.91
N ALA A 42 -5.60 -65.54 -14.42
CA ALA A 42 -5.09 -64.34 -15.10
C ALA A 42 -3.60 -64.09 -14.87
N LEU A 43 -3.01 -64.69 -13.83
CA LEU A 43 -1.60 -64.44 -13.42
C LEU A 43 -0.58 -65.38 -14.06
N ALA A 44 -0.98 -66.32 -14.93
CA ALA A 44 -0.10 -67.34 -15.50
C ALA A 44 0.36 -67.10 -16.95
N ARG A 45 0.17 -65.90 -17.50
CA ARG A 45 0.71 -65.60 -18.85
C ARG A 45 1.97 -64.73 -18.76
N PRO A 46 3.13 -65.18 -19.31
CA PRO A 46 4.40 -64.45 -19.21
C PRO A 46 4.35 -63.01 -19.79
N VAL A 47 3.53 -62.79 -20.78
CA VAL A 47 3.36 -61.48 -21.44
C VAL A 47 2.74 -60.41 -20.54
N VAL A 48 1.87 -60.83 -19.58
CA VAL A 48 1.23 -59.89 -18.63
C VAL A 48 2.22 -59.43 -17.57
N ILE A 49 3.10 -60.33 -17.10
CA ILE A 49 4.12 -60.04 -16.08
C ILE A 49 5.20 -59.10 -16.65
N GLU A 50 5.56 -59.27 -17.92
CA GLU A 50 6.56 -58.42 -18.58
C GLU A 50 6.04 -56.99 -18.84
N ASN A 51 4.80 -56.84 -19.23
CA ASN A 51 4.13 -55.54 -19.35
C ASN A 51 3.91 -54.88 -17.99
N MET A 52 3.50 -55.61 -16.97
CA MET A 52 3.41 -55.07 -15.60
C MET A 52 4.77 -54.59 -15.06
N LYS A 53 5.87 -55.31 -15.32
CA LYS A 53 7.22 -54.85 -14.95
C LYS A 53 7.63 -53.61 -15.70
N LYS A 54 7.24 -53.45 -16.98
CA LYS A 54 7.48 -52.25 -17.79
C LYS A 54 6.69 -51.07 -17.27
N TYR A 55 5.40 -51.22 -16.94
CA TYR A 55 4.57 -50.16 -16.37
C TYR A 55 4.99 -49.83 -14.94
N LEU A 56 5.39 -50.80 -14.11
CA LEU A 56 5.91 -50.56 -12.78
C LEU A 56 7.25 -49.80 -12.83
N ARG A 57 8.13 -50.07 -13.78
CA ARG A 57 9.35 -49.30 -14.02
C ARG A 57 9.05 -47.88 -14.52
N LEU A 58 8.02 -47.69 -15.35
CA LEU A 58 7.59 -46.37 -15.80
C LEU A 58 6.95 -45.55 -14.65
N ILE A 59 6.13 -46.19 -13.81
CA ILE A 59 5.52 -45.55 -12.63
C ILE A 59 6.59 -45.24 -11.59
N VAL A 60 7.53 -46.14 -11.32
CA VAL A 60 8.65 -45.88 -10.40
C VAL A 60 9.56 -44.79 -10.95
N SER A 61 9.81 -44.76 -12.27
CA SER A 61 10.58 -43.67 -12.90
C SER A 61 9.83 -42.35 -12.88
N LEU A 62 8.51 -42.34 -13.09
CA LEU A 62 7.67 -41.14 -12.96
C LEU A 62 7.50 -40.67 -11.50
N VAL A 63 7.46 -41.57 -10.53
CA VAL A 63 7.41 -41.25 -9.12
C VAL A 63 8.79 -40.76 -8.64
N VAL A 64 9.88 -41.37 -9.09
CA VAL A 64 11.24 -40.91 -8.74
C VAL A 64 11.60 -39.59 -9.40
N THR A 65 11.14 -39.34 -10.66
CA THR A 65 11.31 -38.03 -11.32
C THR A 65 10.30 -36.99 -10.80
N GLY A 66 9.12 -37.39 -10.31
CA GLY A 66 8.15 -36.50 -9.69
C GLY A 66 8.51 -36.08 -8.26
N TYR A 67 9.33 -36.88 -7.53
CA TYR A 67 9.86 -36.51 -6.22
C TYR A 67 11.25 -35.85 -6.27
N LEU A 68 11.84 -35.74 -7.45
CA LEU A 68 12.96 -34.83 -7.73
C LEU A 68 12.43 -33.54 -8.38
N GLN A 69 11.35 -32.97 -7.87
CA GLN A 69 11.30 -31.52 -7.86
C GLN A 69 12.49 -31.11 -6.99
N PRO A 70 13.37 -30.22 -7.46
CA PRO A 70 14.28 -29.59 -6.55
C PRO A 70 13.37 -29.07 -5.42
N VAL A 71 13.54 -29.52 -4.21
CA VAL A 71 13.27 -28.67 -3.05
C VAL A 71 14.01 -27.42 -3.47
N LEU A 72 13.26 -26.37 -3.89
CA LEU A 72 13.84 -25.04 -3.98
C LEU A 72 14.45 -24.88 -2.60
N SER A 73 15.75 -25.08 -2.52
CA SER A 73 16.55 -24.69 -1.40
C SER A 73 16.07 -23.27 -1.15
N ALA A 74 15.51 -22.98 0.01
CA ALA A 74 15.29 -21.62 0.42
C ALA A 74 16.62 -20.93 0.15
N GLN A 75 16.68 -20.10 -0.90
CA GLN A 75 17.90 -19.41 -1.23
C GLN A 75 18.21 -18.62 0.03
N ASP A 76 19.38 -18.81 0.61
CA ASP A 76 19.75 -18.07 1.81
C ASP A 76 19.57 -16.59 1.46
N LEU A 77 18.69 -15.92 2.19
CA LEU A 77 18.43 -14.49 1.98
C LEU A 77 19.76 -13.73 2.06
N LEU A 78 19.87 -12.65 1.30
CA LEU A 78 21.06 -11.78 1.39
C LEU A 78 21.43 -11.49 2.86
N PRO A 79 22.72 -11.32 3.15
CA PRO A 79 23.20 -11.02 4.49
C PRO A 79 22.47 -9.82 5.13
N PRO A 80 22.27 -9.80 6.45
CA PRO A 80 21.59 -8.70 7.14
C PRO A 80 22.30 -7.34 7.02
N GLU A 81 23.61 -7.34 6.80
CA GLU A 81 24.42 -6.13 6.60
C GLU A 81 24.29 -5.51 5.20
N THR A 82 23.63 -6.20 4.26
CA THR A 82 23.30 -5.63 2.94
C THR A 82 22.41 -4.42 3.13
N THR A 83 22.64 -3.34 2.38
CA THR A 83 21.77 -2.17 2.47
C THR A 83 20.44 -2.42 1.76
N ILE A 84 19.37 -1.71 2.15
CA ILE A 84 18.03 -1.91 1.58
C ILE A 84 18.06 -1.70 0.06
N GLU A 85 18.70 -0.62 -0.41
CA GLU A 85 18.79 -0.31 -1.85
C GLU A 85 19.53 -1.41 -2.63
N GLN A 86 20.58 -2.01 -2.06
CA GLN A 86 21.29 -3.12 -2.70
C GLN A 86 20.43 -4.38 -2.76
N ALA A 87 19.72 -4.70 -1.67
CA ALA A 87 18.82 -5.85 -1.64
C ALA A 87 17.66 -5.69 -2.64
N VAL A 88 17.04 -4.50 -2.70
CA VAL A 88 16.00 -4.19 -3.68
C VAL A 88 16.50 -4.43 -5.10
N ASP A 89 17.64 -3.84 -5.45
CA ASP A 89 18.18 -3.95 -6.80
C ASP A 89 18.57 -5.38 -7.15
N HIS A 90 19.14 -6.12 -6.20
CA HIS A 90 19.51 -7.52 -6.40
C HIS A 90 18.30 -8.41 -6.74
N TYR A 91 17.28 -8.40 -5.89
CA TYR A 91 16.13 -9.30 -6.09
C TYR A 91 15.27 -8.89 -7.28
N ILE A 92 15.07 -7.59 -7.50
CA ILE A 92 14.30 -7.11 -8.66
C ILE A 92 15.00 -7.47 -9.97
N GLN A 93 16.33 -7.27 -10.07
CA GLN A 93 17.09 -7.62 -11.28
C GLN A 93 17.13 -9.13 -11.52
N ALA A 94 17.22 -9.95 -10.48
CA ALA A 94 17.19 -11.40 -10.59
C ALA A 94 15.87 -11.91 -11.20
N GLU A 95 14.74 -11.39 -10.71
CA GLU A 95 13.41 -11.73 -11.25
C GLU A 95 13.22 -11.21 -12.68
N GLN A 96 13.64 -9.97 -12.97
CA GLN A 96 13.60 -9.42 -14.34
C GLN A 96 14.43 -10.26 -15.31
N ALA A 97 15.61 -10.73 -14.89
CA ALA A 97 16.45 -11.61 -15.71
C ALA A 97 15.77 -12.96 -15.97
N THR A 98 15.16 -13.57 -14.96
CA THR A 98 14.38 -14.82 -15.09
C THR A 98 13.21 -14.67 -16.06
N GLY A 99 12.52 -13.53 -16.01
CA GLY A 99 11.40 -13.21 -16.90
C GLY A 99 11.81 -12.68 -18.29
N ASN A 100 13.11 -12.54 -18.58
CA ASN A 100 13.64 -11.86 -19.77
C ASN A 100 13.05 -10.45 -19.95
N ILE A 101 12.88 -9.72 -18.87
CA ILE A 101 12.36 -8.35 -18.87
C ILE A 101 13.55 -7.37 -18.86
N THR A 102 13.61 -6.51 -19.86
CA THR A 102 14.58 -5.41 -19.88
C THR A 102 13.99 -4.22 -19.14
N PRO A 103 14.65 -3.69 -18.11
CA PRO A 103 14.15 -2.50 -17.41
C PRO A 103 14.26 -1.24 -18.27
N ALA A 104 13.43 -0.24 -17.97
CA ALA A 104 13.56 1.10 -18.51
C ALA A 104 14.92 1.72 -18.11
N PRO A 105 15.46 2.66 -18.88
CA PRO A 105 16.65 3.39 -18.48
C PRO A 105 16.40 4.20 -17.20
N GLN A 106 17.47 4.65 -16.56
CA GLN A 106 17.35 5.57 -15.43
C GLN A 106 16.71 6.89 -15.90
N ALA A 107 15.85 7.46 -15.07
CA ALA A 107 15.29 8.77 -15.31
C ALA A 107 16.36 9.86 -15.17
N ASP A 108 16.16 10.97 -15.84
CA ASP A 108 17.03 12.14 -15.71
C ASP A 108 16.83 12.86 -14.35
N ASP A 109 17.69 13.82 -14.09
CA ASP A 109 17.69 14.60 -12.85
C ASP A 109 16.40 15.39 -12.63
N TYR A 110 15.76 15.89 -13.69
CA TYR A 110 14.50 16.63 -13.60
C TYR A 110 13.38 15.75 -13.06
N ILE A 111 13.24 14.56 -13.65
CA ILE A 111 12.22 13.57 -13.24
C ILE A 111 12.53 13.07 -11.82
N LEU A 112 13.78 12.73 -11.52
CA LEU A 112 14.16 12.21 -10.20
C LEU A 112 13.96 13.23 -9.09
N LEU A 113 14.34 14.50 -9.30
CA LEU A 113 14.11 15.56 -8.33
C LEU A 113 12.63 15.72 -8.04
N ARG A 114 11.80 15.89 -9.09
CA ARG A 114 10.36 16.06 -8.95
C ARG A 114 9.72 14.89 -8.23
N ARG A 115 10.02 13.66 -8.65
CA ARG A 115 9.49 12.42 -8.04
C ARG A 115 9.87 12.32 -6.57
N THR A 116 11.14 12.52 -6.24
CA THR A 116 11.66 12.44 -4.88
C THR A 116 11.01 13.47 -3.96
N MET A 117 10.87 14.72 -4.42
CA MET A 117 10.24 15.79 -3.63
C MET A 117 8.74 15.53 -3.41
N LEU A 118 8.02 15.07 -4.43
CA LEU A 118 6.61 14.68 -4.28
C LEU A 118 6.44 13.51 -3.31
N ASP A 119 7.27 12.48 -3.40
CA ASP A 119 7.16 11.30 -2.56
C ASP A 119 7.60 11.54 -1.10
N LEU A 120 8.57 12.42 -0.87
CA LEU A 120 9.06 12.71 0.48
C LEU A 120 8.33 13.88 1.15
N ILE A 121 8.26 15.03 0.48
CA ILE A 121 7.76 16.28 1.10
C ILE A 121 6.45 16.80 0.48
N GLY A 122 5.85 16.03 -0.43
CA GLY A 122 4.49 16.29 -0.93
C GLY A 122 4.33 17.50 -1.84
N ARG A 123 5.41 18.04 -2.43
CA ARG A 123 5.35 19.20 -3.34
C ARG A 123 6.29 19.07 -4.53
N ILE A 124 6.03 19.85 -5.57
CA ILE A 124 6.95 20.00 -6.69
C ILE A 124 8.15 20.90 -6.29
N PRO A 125 9.31 20.77 -6.95
CA PRO A 125 10.41 21.70 -6.78
C PRO A 125 10.07 23.08 -7.36
N THR A 126 10.65 24.13 -6.80
CA THR A 126 10.69 25.46 -7.41
C THR A 126 11.70 25.48 -8.56
N VAL A 127 11.66 26.52 -9.41
CA VAL A 127 12.61 26.67 -10.51
C VAL A 127 14.04 26.75 -9.98
N ALA A 128 14.29 27.49 -8.91
CA ALA A 128 15.59 27.61 -8.27
C ALA A 128 16.11 26.24 -7.74
N GLU A 129 15.25 25.42 -7.14
CA GLU A 129 15.61 24.06 -6.70
C GLU A 129 15.94 23.14 -7.86
N VAL A 130 15.21 23.25 -8.99
CA VAL A 130 15.51 22.50 -10.23
C VAL A 130 16.89 22.88 -10.76
N GLU A 131 17.13 24.17 -10.93
CA GLU A 131 18.40 24.69 -11.49
C GLU A 131 19.59 24.32 -10.61
N ALA A 132 19.45 24.46 -9.30
CA ALA A 132 20.51 24.09 -8.36
C ALA A 132 20.83 22.59 -8.38
N TYR A 133 19.81 21.72 -8.41
CA TYR A 133 20.02 20.28 -8.39
C TYR A 133 20.61 19.76 -9.72
N VAL A 134 20.14 20.27 -10.85
CA VAL A 134 20.63 19.84 -12.18
C VAL A 134 22.06 20.33 -12.44
N ALA A 135 22.42 21.51 -11.95
CA ALA A 135 23.78 22.06 -12.06
C ALA A 135 24.79 21.41 -11.09
N ASP A 136 24.31 20.65 -10.10
CA ASP A 136 25.20 19.97 -9.14
C ASP A 136 25.83 18.74 -9.81
N GLU A 137 27.17 18.73 -9.91
CA GLU A 137 27.95 17.63 -10.49
C GLU A 137 28.36 16.56 -9.47
N ASP A 138 27.97 16.71 -8.20
CA ASP A 138 28.30 15.76 -7.13
C ASP A 138 27.65 14.38 -7.40
N PRO A 139 28.44 13.29 -7.51
CA PRO A 139 27.89 11.95 -7.74
C PRO A 139 26.99 11.46 -6.60
N GLU A 140 27.11 12.03 -5.40
CA GLU A 140 26.26 11.73 -4.25
C GLU A 140 25.08 12.70 -4.08
N LYS A 141 24.84 13.61 -5.04
CA LYS A 141 23.78 14.64 -4.93
C LYS A 141 22.42 14.07 -4.61
N ARG A 142 22.09 12.87 -5.13
CA ARG A 142 20.83 12.18 -4.87
C ARG A 142 20.72 11.71 -3.42
N VAL A 143 21.77 11.12 -2.87
CA VAL A 143 21.80 10.72 -1.45
C VAL A 143 21.64 11.94 -0.55
N LYS A 144 22.40 12.99 -0.83
CA LYS A 144 22.36 14.27 -0.10
C LYS A 144 20.97 14.92 -0.20
N LEU A 145 20.32 14.85 -1.37
CA LEU A 145 18.95 15.34 -1.56
C LEU A 145 17.97 14.58 -0.65
N VAL A 146 17.99 13.25 -0.70
CA VAL A 146 17.08 12.40 0.11
C VAL A 146 17.28 12.68 1.59
N ASP A 147 18.52 12.68 2.07
CA ASP A 147 18.84 12.92 3.48
C ASP A 147 18.40 14.31 3.94
N ARG A 148 18.62 15.35 3.11
CA ARG A 148 18.16 16.71 3.39
C ARG A 148 16.63 16.82 3.44
N LEU A 149 15.92 16.20 2.48
CA LEU A 149 14.46 16.26 2.44
C LEU A 149 13.83 15.52 3.63
N MET A 150 14.41 14.40 4.04
CA MET A 150 13.94 13.64 5.20
C MET A 150 14.16 14.35 6.54
N GLN A 151 15.04 15.34 6.60
CA GLN A 151 15.24 16.19 7.78
C GLN A 151 14.26 17.38 7.83
N GLN A 152 13.52 17.65 6.76
CA GLN A 152 12.52 18.73 6.74
C GLN A 152 11.24 18.33 7.47
N PRO A 153 10.59 19.23 8.20
CA PRO A 153 9.30 18.95 8.86
C PRO A 153 8.23 18.45 7.87
N GLU A 154 8.27 18.93 6.63
CA GLU A 154 7.34 18.55 5.57
C GLU A 154 7.36 17.04 5.26
N PHE A 155 8.50 16.37 5.45
CA PHE A 155 8.59 14.92 5.30
C PHE A 155 7.68 14.18 6.27
N VAL A 156 7.78 14.53 7.54
CA VAL A 156 6.95 13.91 8.58
C VAL A 156 5.49 14.30 8.42
N GLU A 157 5.20 15.57 8.09
CA GLU A 157 3.84 16.05 7.84
C GLU A 157 3.18 15.29 6.68
N GLN A 158 3.92 15.07 5.58
CA GLN A 158 3.40 14.32 4.43
C GLN A 158 3.20 12.83 4.74
N LEU A 159 4.15 12.21 5.42
CA LEU A 159 4.05 10.79 5.79
C LEU A 159 2.89 10.55 6.78
N ALA A 160 2.74 11.43 7.79
CA ALA A 160 1.64 11.37 8.74
C ALA A 160 0.28 11.53 8.05
N TYR A 161 0.17 12.46 7.10
CA TYR A 161 -1.03 12.64 6.29
C TYR A 161 -1.38 11.38 5.47
N ASP A 162 -0.40 10.79 4.79
CA ASP A 162 -0.63 9.59 3.98
C ASP A 162 -1.07 8.41 4.85
N LEU A 163 -0.41 8.21 6.00
CA LEU A 163 -0.78 7.17 6.96
C LEU A 163 -2.17 7.42 7.56
N ASN A 164 -2.49 8.66 7.92
CA ASN A 164 -3.81 9.01 8.45
C ASN A 164 -4.92 8.72 7.43
N ASN A 165 -4.73 9.03 6.16
CA ASN A 165 -5.71 8.73 5.10
C ASN A 165 -5.98 7.23 4.94
N VAL A 166 -4.99 6.37 5.22
CA VAL A 166 -5.15 4.91 5.21
C VAL A 166 -5.85 4.42 6.47
N LEU A 167 -5.45 4.93 7.64
CA LEU A 167 -5.92 4.46 8.94
C LEU A 167 -7.29 5.03 9.33
N ALA A 168 -7.60 6.25 8.90
CA ALA A 168 -8.81 6.99 9.26
C ALA A 168 -9.43 7.75 8.06
N PRO A 169 -9.82 7.06 6.97
CA PRO A 169 -10.11 7.67 5.66
C PRO A 169 -11.30 8.64 5.64
N ALA A 170 -12.16 8.64 6.64
CA ALA A 170 -13.38 9.48 6.63
C ALA A 170 -13.43 10.50 7.79
N GLY A 171 -12.39 10.59 8.62
CA GLY A 171 -12.44 11.32 9.87
C GLY A 171 -11.54 12.55 9.93
N LYS A 172 -12.09 13.65 10.45
CA LYS A 172 -11.27 14.66 11.13
C LYS A 172 -10.87 14.04 12.47
N THR A 173 -9.66 13.52 12.54
CA THR A 173 -9.13 12.94 13.77
C THR A 173 -7.80 13.61 14.11
N ASP A 174 -7.46 13.61 15.36
CA ASP A 174 -6.14 14.07 15.81
C ASP A 174 -5.05 13.00 15.59
N LEU A 175 -5.38 11.90 14.89
CA LEU A 175 -4.44 10.82 14.59
C LEU A 175 -3.27 11.31 13.72
N GLU A 176 -3.52 12.25 12.78
CA GLU A 176 -2.43 12.84 11.97
C GLU A 176 -1.41 13.57 12.86
N LEU A 177 -1.87 14.27 13.91
CA LEU A 177 -0.99 14.97 14.85
C LEU A 177 -0.15 13.97 15.67
N TYR A 178 -0.78 12.90 16.16
CA TYR A 178 -0.08 11.83 16.85
C TYR A 178 0.98 11.19 15.95
N LEU A 179 0.63 10.85 14.70
CA LEU A 179 1.55 10.23 13.75
C LEU A 179 2.74 11.15 13.45
N ALA A 180 2.49 12.45 13.28
CA ALA A 180 3.56 13.43 13.07
C ALA A 180 4.51 13.51 14.27
N ASP A 181 3.98 13.55 15.50
CA ASP A 181 4.80 13.54 16.71
C ASP A 181 5.61 12.25 16.85
N ALA A 182 4.96 11.10 16.69
CA ALA A 182 5.62 9.78 16.79
C ALA A 182 6.77 9.63 15.77
N LEU A 183 6.55 10.06 14.53
CA LEU A 183 7.55 10.02 13.46
C LEU A 183 8.70 11.01 13.71
N ASN A 184 8.43 12.22 14.20
CA ASN A 184 9.45 13.18 14.60
C ASN A 184 10.37 12.63 15.71
N ASN A 185 9.80 11.83 16.62
CA ASN A 185 10.53 11.16 17.69
C ASN A 185 11.13 9.81 17.25
N SER A 186 11.13 9.50 15.95
CA SER A 186 11.64 8.23 15.39
C SER A 186 11.02 6.99 16.03
N LYS A 187 9.75 7.08 16.48
CA LYS A 187 9.03 5.96 17.09
C LYS A 187 8.81 4.84 16.06
N GLY A 188 9.21 3.62 16.38
CA GLY A 188 9.02 2.47 15.51
C GLY A 188 7.54 2.12 15.32
N TRP A 189 7.19 1.58 14.14
CA TRP A 189 5.81 1.26 13.79
C TRP A 189 5.15 0.26 14.74
N GLY A 190 5.92 -0.66 15.35
CA GLY A 190 5.41 -1.56 16.38
C GLY A 190 4.87 -0.81 17.61
N ASN A 191 5.58 0.21 18.06
CA ASN A 191 5.15 1.06 19.17
C ASN A 191 3.97 1.95 18.78
N ILE A 192 3.96 2.48 17.54
CA ILE A 192 2.82 3.24 17.00
C ILE A 192 1.56 2.36 16.95
N PHE A 193 1.69 1.11 16.51
CA PHE A 193 0.60 0.13 16.53
C PHE A 193 0.11 -0.13 17.96
N ALA A 194 1.03 -0.31 18.92
CA ALA A 194 0.68 -0.52 20.32
C ALA A 194 -0.13 0.66 20.89
N ASP A 195 0.28 1.89 20.62
CA ASP A 195 -0.46 3.08 21.05
C ASP A 195 -1.86 3.16 20.40
N MET A 196 -1.99 2.78 19.13
CA MET A 196 -3.27 2.80 18.43
C MET A 196 -4.24 1.71 18.91
N ILE A 197 -3.75 0.57 19.39
CA ILE A 197 -4.59 -0.55 19.83
C ILE A 197 -4.90 -0.48 21.32
N TYR A 198 -3.91 -0.15 22.15
CA TYR A 198 -4.07 -0.19 23.60
C TYR A 198 -4.02 1.20 24.23
N GLY A 199 -3.06 2.05 23.84
CA GLY A 199 -2.90 3.43 24.28
C GLY A 199 -2.51 3.58 25.75
N ASN A 200 -1.90 4.72 26.07
CA ASN A 200 -1.78 5.22 27.45
C ASN A 200 -2.57 6.53 27.53
N TYR A 201 -3.64 6.55 28.33
CA TYR A 201 -4.52 7.72 28.45
C TYR A 201 -4.02 8.79 29.42
N GLU A 202 -2.93 8.55 30.13
CA GLU A 202 -2.31 9.52 31.02
C GLU A 202 -1.60 10.64 30.23
N GLU A 203 -1.25 10.36 28.99
CA GLU A 203 -0.60 11.28 28.07
C GLU A 203 -1.53 11.67 26.92
N GLU A 204 -1.46 12.93 26.47
CA GLU A 204 -2.36 13.45 25.42
C GLU A 204 -2.10 12.79 24.05
N MET A 205 -0.85 12.60 23.67
CA MET A 205 -0.51 12.07 22.35
C MET A 205 -0.95 10.61 22.16
N PRO A 206 -0.68 9.67 23.07
CA PRO A 206 -1.23 8.32 22.99
C PRO A 206 -2.76 8.27 23.01
N LYS A 207 -3.44 9.22 23.65
CA LYS A 207 -4.89 9.36 23.57
C LYS A 207 -5.35 9.67 22.14
N GLN A 208 -4.62 10.49 21.41
CA GLN A 208 -4.90 10.78 20.00
C GLN A 208 -4.68 9.53 19.11
N ALA A 209 -3.71 8.67 19.43
CA ALA A 209 -3.49 7.40 18.74
C ALA A 209 -4.72 6.49 18.79
N MET A 210 -5.44 6.47 19.90
CA MET A 210 -6.65 5.66 20.09
C MET A 210 -7.81 6.04 19.16
N GLN A 211 -7.69 7.11 18.37
CA GLN A 211 -8.69 7.45 17.36
C GLN A 211 -8.90 6.34 16.33
N PHE A 212 -7.88 5.51 16.07
CA PHE A 212 -8.05 4.32 15.21
C PHE A 212 -9.14 3.40 15.74
N VAL A 213 -9.11 3.07 17.04
CA VAL A 213 -10.12 2.23 17.69
C VAL A 213 -11.43 3.00 17.91
N ASN A 214 -11.38 4.25 18.37
CA ASN A 214 -12.55 5.07 18.65
C ASN A 214 -13.49 5.21 17.46
N LEU A 215 -12.96 5.38 16.26
CA LEU A 215 -13.76 5.46 15.04
C LEU A 215 -14.58 4.20 14.73
N ARG A 216 -14.18 3.06 15.29
CA ARG A 216 -14.73 1.74 14.95
C ARG A 216 -15.32 0.99 16.15
N ILE A 217 -15.20 1.53 17.36
CA ILE A 217 -15.54 0.83 18.60
C ILE A 217 -17.02 0.44 18.68
N ASN A 218 -17.90 1.12 17.97
CA ASN A 218 -19.33 0.81 17.92
C ASN A 218 -19.67 -0.34 16.94
N ASP A 219 -18.69 -0.78 16.13
CA ASP A 219 -18.79 -1.91 15.22
C ASP A 219 -17.50 -2.74 15.32
N ILE A 220 -17.52 -3.70 16.24
CA ILE A 220 -16.38 -4.58 16.54
C ILE A 220 -15.99 -5.44 15.32
N ASP A 221 -16.94 -5.79 14.46
CA ASP A 221 -16.62 -6.55 13.23
C ASP A 221 -15.80 -5.69 12.26
N ASN A 222 -16.20 -4.42 12.10
CA ASN A 222 -15.42 -3.46 11.32
C ASN A 222 -14.04 -3.21 11.95
N LEU A 223 -13.95 -3.04 13.28
CA LEU A 223 -12.68 -2.86 13.97
C LEU A 223 -11.75 -4.08 13.75
N THR A 224 -12.30 -5.29 13.87
CA THR A 224 -11.58 -6.55 13.64
C THR A 224 -11.03 -6.61 12.21
N ASN A 225 -11.89 -6.40 11.22
CA ASN A 225 -11.48 -6.47 9.82
C ASN A 225 -10.51 -5.34 9.44
N ALA A 226 -10.75 -4.12 9.91
CA ALA A 226 -9.85 -2.99 9.66
C ALA A 226 -8.46 -3.24 10.27
N THR A 227 -8.39 -3.78 11.48
CA THR A 227 -7.11 -4.14 12.11
C THR A 227 -6.38 -5.21 11.31
N SER A 228 -7.08 -6.28 10.93
CA SER A 228 -6.50 -7.37 10.14
C SER A 228 -6.01 -6.88 8.77
N ALA A 229 -6.80 -6.07 8.06
CA ALA A 229 -6.46 -5.59 6.72
C ALA A 229 -5.36 -4.53 6.75
N LEU A 230 -5.39 -3.58 7.71
CA LEU A 230 -4.48 -2.44 7.73
C LEU A 230 -3.13 -2.74 8.38
N PHE A 231 -3.10 -3.59 9.42
CA PHE A 231 -1.85 -3.93 10.12
C PHE A 231 -1.25 -5.28 9.73
N PHE A 232 -2.07 -6.20 9.22
CA PHE A 232 -1.61 -7.56 8.89
C PHE A 232 -1.76 -7.91 7.41
N GLY A 233 -2.37 -7.03 6.59
CA GLY A 233 -2.55 -7.26 5.16
C GLY A 233 -3.57 -8.34 4.82
N VAL A 234 -4.48 -8.68 5.74
CA VAL A 234 -5.39 -9.82 5.63
C VAL A 234 -6.83 -9.38 5.79
N ASN A 235 -7.63 -9.53 4.75
CA ASN A 235 -9.07 -9.30 4.81
C ASN A 235 -9.80 -10.60 5.20
N ILE A 236 -10.20 -10.70 6.46
CA ILE A 236 -10.89 -11.88 7.00
C ILE A 236 -12.41 -11.73 7.04
N SER A 237 -12.97 -10.70 6.45
CA SER A 237 -14.43 -10.42 6.54
C SER A 237 -15.30 -11.57 6.04
N CYS A 238 -14.85 -12.32 5.02
CA CYS A 238 -15.57 -13.50 4.52
C CYS A 238 -15.65 -14.62 5.54
N ALA A 239 -14.63 -14.77 6.38
CA ALA A 239 -14.56 -15.81 7.40
C ALA A 239 -15.56 -15.60 8.56
N LYS A 240 -16.28 -14.48 8.61
CA LYS A 240 -17.37 -14.24 9.56
C LYS A 240 -18.55 -15.20 9.37
N CYS A 241 -18.92 -15.50 8.12
CA CYS A 241 -20.15 -16.27 7.80
C CYS A 241 -19.86 -17.72 7.38
N HIS A 242 -18.69 -17.96 6.81
CA HIS A 242 -18.23 -19.28 6.32
C HIS A 242 -16.71 -19.29 6.28
N ASP A 243 -16.09 -20.44 6.16
CA ASP A 243 -14.66 -20.53 5.97
C ASP A 243 -14.22 -19.74 4.73
N HIS A 244 -13.03 -19.17 4.76
CA HIS A 244 -12.58 -18.24 3.72
C HIS A 244 -12.57 -18.93 2.35
N PRO A 245 -13.20 -18.35 1.30
CA PRO A 245 -13.44 -19.06 0.04
C PRO A 245 -12.18 -19.37 -0.76
N LEU A 246 -11.08 -18.64 -0.51
CA LEU A 246 -9.81 -18.79 -1.21
C LEU A 246 -8.72 -19.40 -0.34
N VAL A 247 -8.83 -19.31 0.98
CA VAL A 247 -7.78 -19.73 1.93
C VAL A 247 -8.38 -20.70 2.91
N SER A 248 -8.14 -21.99 2.69
CA SER A 248 -8.74 -23.09 3.48
C SER A 248 -8.36 -23.05 4.96
N GLU A 249 -7.20 -22.44 5.29
CA GLU A 249 -6.72 -22.31 6.66
C GLU A 249 -7.53 -21.29 7.46
N TRP A 250 -8.13 -20.28 6.83
CA TRP A 250 -8.89 -19.26 7.52
C TRP A 250 -10.37 -19.64 7.65
N THR A 251 -10.66 -20.31 8.74
CA THR A 251 -12.00 -20.70 9.14
C THR A 251 -12.73 -19.60 9.89
N GLN A 252 -14.03 -19.79 10.17
CA GLN A 252 -14.79 -18.89 11.05
C GLN A 252 -14.09 -18.68 12.40
N ALA A 253 -13.39 -19.69 12.92
CA ALA A 253 -12.64 -19.59 14.17
C ALA A 253 -11.58 -18.48 14.14
N HIS A 254 -10.93 -18.22 13.00
CA HIS A 254 -9.96 -17.12 12.85
C HIS A 254 -10.63 -15.76 12.95
N PHE A 255 -11.79 -15.55 12.29
CA PHE A 255 -12.53 -14.30 12.42
C PHE A 255 -12.96 -14.03 13.86
N TYR A 256 -13.60 -15.01 14.50
CA TYR A 256 -14.08 -14.85 15.87
C TYR A 256 -12.93 -14.81 16.88
N GLY A 257 -11.81 -15.48 16.59
CA GLY A 257 -10.56 -15.38 17.35
C GLY A 257 -10.02 -13.98 17.33
N MET A 258 -9.83 -13.39 16.16
CA MET A 258 -9.41 -11.98 16.02
C MET A 258 -10.39 -11.00 16.64
N LYS A 259 -11.70 -11.25 16.51
CA LYS A 259 -12.75 -10.45 17.14
C LYS A 259 -12.67 -10.50 18.66
N SER A 260 -12.22 -11.60 19.24
CA SER A 260 -12.10 -11.78 20.69
C SER A 260 -11.12 -10.80 21.32
N PHE A 261 -10.11 -10.32 20.59
CA PHE A 261 -9.19 -9.29 21.08
C PHE A 261 -9.89 -7.95 21.37
N PHE A 262 -11.00 -7.66 20.69
CA PHE A 262 -11.73 -6.40 20.81
C PHE A 262 -13.08 -6.51 21.51
N ASN A 263 -13.61 -7.70 21.65
CA ASN A 263 -14.98 -7.94 22.14
C ASN A 263 -15.30 -7.31 23.50
N ARG A 264 -14.30 -7.18 24.38
CA ARG A 264 -14.45 -6.59 25.71
C ARG A 264 -14.31 -5.07 25.71
N SER A 265 -13.95 -4.48 24.57
CA SER A 265 -13.73 -3.04 24.42
C SER A 265 -15.03 -2.29 24.17
N PHE A 266 -15.17 -1.10 24.73
CA PHE A 266 -16.33 -0.23 24.56
C PHE A 266 -15.97 1.24 24.77
N SER A 267 -16.80 2.14 24.23
CA SER A 267 -16.62 3.58 24.43
C SER A 267 -17.08 4.01 25.82
N ASN A 268 -16.26 4.76 26.54
CA ASN A 268 -16.59 5.40 27.81
C ASN A 268 -16.25 6.91 27.77
N GLY A 269 -17.12 7.69 27.12
CA GLY A 269 -16.84 9.11 26.84
C GLY A 269 -15.77 9.25 25.75
N ASP A 270 -14.70 9.98 26.09
CA ASP A 270 -13.58 10.23 25.17
C ASP A 270 -12.56 9.07 25.14
N PHE A 271 -12.80 7.99 25.90
CA PHE A 271 -11.87 6.90 26.10
C PHE A 271 -12.44 5.57 25.63
N VAL A 272 -11.54 4.67 25.24
CA VAL A 272 -11.85 3.25 25.01
C VAL A 272 -11.56 2.48 26.30
N ALA A 273 -12.58 1.91 26.89
CA ALA A 273 -12.47 1.02 28.06
C ALA A 273 -12.48 -0.46 27.64
N GLU A 274 -12.05 -1.33 28.55
CA GLU A 274 -12.06 -2.77 28.36
C GLU A 274 -12.56 -3.44 29.65
N ARG A 275 -13.48 -4.41 29.50
CA ARG A 275 -13.98 -5.23 30.61
C ARG A 275 -13.07 -6.43 30.85
N ALA A 276 -13.08 -6.93 32.08
CA ALA A 276 -12.42 -8.19 32.44
C ALA A 276 -13.23 -9.44 32.00
N TYR A 277 -14.44 -9.27 31.45
CA TYR A 277 -15.37 -10.35 31.11
C TYR A 277 -16.04 -10.10 29.75
N GLY A 278 -16.66 -11.13 29.24
CA GLY A 278 -17.37 -11.12 27.95
C GLY A 278 -16.76 -12.12 26.98
N GLU A 279 -17.57 -13.13 26.62
CA GLU A 279 -17.18 -14.19 25.69
C GLU A 279 -17.95 -14.05 24.39
N ILE A 280 -17.39 -14.59 23.30
CA ILE A 280 -18.09 -14.71 22.02
C ILE A 280 -18.50 -16.16 21.81
N LYS A 281 -19.78 -16.36 21.55
CA LYS A 281 -20.30 -17.61 21.01
C LYS A 281 -20.75 -17.40 19.58
N TYR A 282 -20.45 -18.34 18.72
CA TYR A 282 -20.87 -18.29 17.32
C TYR A 282 -21.34 -19.66 16.83
N ALA A 283 -22.25 -19.67 15.87
CA ALA A 283 -22.66 -20.90 15.20
C ALA A 283 -21.75 -21.11 13.98
N ASN A 284 -21.13 -22.29 13.88
CA ASN A 284 -20.41 -22.66 12.67
C ASN A 284 -21.37 -22.98 11.51
N THR A 285 -20.85 -23.24 10.34
CA THR A 285 -21.65 -23.58 9.13
C THR A 285 -22.52 -24.83 9.28
N ASN A 286 -22.22 -25.69 10.25
CA ASN A 286 -23.00 -26.87 10.57
C ASN A 286 -24.09 -26.61 11.64
N GLY A 287 -24.20 -25.36 12.14
CA GLY A 287 -25.13 -24.96 13.18
C GLY A 287 -24.67 -25.29 14.61
N GLU A 288 -23.43 -25.76 14.79
CA GLU A 288 -22.87 -26.06 16.09
C GLU A 288 -22.44 -24.78 16.80
N GLN A 289 -22.82 -24.61 18.07
CA GLN A 289 -22.41 -23.48 18.90
C GLN A 289 -21.02 -23.71 19.46
N LEU A 290 -20.11 -22.79 19.16
CA LEU A 290 -18.71 -22.82 19.58
C LEU A 290 -18.36 -21.55 20.36
N ASP A 291 -17.45 -21.70 21.32
CA ASP A 291 -16.84 -20.58 22.03
C ASP A 291 -15.59 -20.11 21.25
N ALA A 292 -15.51 -18.81 21.01
CA ALA A 292 -14.34 -18.24 20.34
C ALA A 292 -13.14 -18.24 21.28
N LYS A 293 -12.01 -18.73 20.79
CA LYS A 293 -10.73 -18.65 21.49
C LYS A 293 -10.06 -17.31 21.17
N LEU A 294 -9.15 -16.87 22.01
CA LEU A 294 -8.28 -15.73 21.73
C LEU A 294 -7.18 -16.18 20.74
N MET A 295 -7.46 -16.08 19.45
CA MET A 295 -6.65 -16.67 18.38
C MET A 295 -6.24 -15.64 17.34
N PHE A 296 -4.97 -15.65 16.98
CA PHE A 296 -4.40 -14.77 15.95
C PHE A 296 -4.54 -15.37 14.54
N LEU A 297 -4.22 -14.59 13.51
CA LEU A 297 -4.32 -14.98 12.09
C LEU A 297 -3.47 -16.21 11.71
N SER A 298 -2.39 -16.45 12.43
CA SER A 298 -1.55 -17.65 12.29
C SER A 298 -2.15 -18.93 12.84
N GLY A 299 -3.31 -18.84 13.53
CA GLY A 299 -3.88 -19.94 14.31
C GLY A 299 -3.29 -20.06 15.71
N SER A 300 -2.33 -19.22 16.08
CA SER A 300 -1.76 -19.18 17.43
C SER A 300 -2.81 -18.73 18.44
N VAL A 301 -2.97 -19.48 19.51
CA VAL A 301 -3.95 -19.23 20.59
C VAL A 301 -3.23 -18.70 21.83
N ILE A 302 -3.85 -17.72 22.47
CA ILE A 302 -3.43 -17.22 23.80
C ILE A 302 -4.33 -17.84 24.84
N GLU A 303 -3.74 -18.46 25.84
CA GLU A 303 -4.44 -18.98 27.01
C GLU A 303 -4.88 -17.82 27.90
N GLU A 304 -6.17 -17.76 28.20
CA GLU A 304 -6.74 -16.75 29.09
C GLU A 304 -6.85 -17.27 30.52
N PRO A 305 -6.73 -16.37 31.52
CA PRO A 305 -7.10 -16.70 32.89
C PRO A 305 -8.61 -17.07 32.96
N GLU A 306 -8.98 -17.75 34.04
CA GLU A 306 -10.39 -18.12 34.31
C GLU A 306 -11.30 -16.88 34.18
N PRO A 307 -12.46 -17.01 33.51
CA PRO A 307 -13.36 -15.88 33.29
C PRO A 307 -13.82 -15.24 34.60
N VAL A 308 -13.74 -13.92 34.66
CA VAL A 308 -14.28 -13.16 35.80
C VAL A 308 -15.82 -13.23 35.74
N LEU A 309 -16.42 -13.86 36.71
CA LEU A 309 -17.87 -13.93 36.87
C LEU A 309 -18.32 -12.83 37.83
N LEU A 310 -18.98 -11.81 37.29
CA LEU A 310 -19.59 -10.75 38.11
C LEU A 310 -21.07 -11.08 38.33
N ASP A 311 -21.53 -10.98 39.58
CA ASP A 311 -22.94 -10.97 39.90
C ASP A 311 -23.60 -9.63 39.48
N ASP A 312 -24.93 -9.56 39.61
CA ASP A 312 -25.66 -8.36 39.15
C ASP A 312 -25.38 -7.13 39.99
N GLU A 313 -24.97 -7.28 41.26
CA GLU A 313 -24.62 -6.19 42.15
C GLU A 313 -23.25 -5.61 41.76
N ALA A 314 -22.27 -6.46 41.51
CA ALA A 314 -20.96 -6.06 41.01
C ALA A 314 -21.04 -5.36 39.64
N LYS A 315 -21.88 -5.86 38.71
CA LYS A 315 -22.13 -5.20 37.42
C LYS A 315 -22.76 -3.80 37.56
N LYS A 316 -23.69 -3.63 38.51
CA LYS A 316 -24.29 -2.31 38.81
C LYS A 316 -23.26 -1.34 39.38
N LYS A 317 -22.41 -1.83 40.28
CA LYS A 317 -21.33 -1.02 40.86
C LYS A 317 -20.31 -0.59 39.78
N GLU A 318 -19.86 -1.53 38.94
CA GLU A 318 -18.98 -1.22 37.79
C GLU A 318 -19.60 -0.16 36.88
N LYS A 319 -20.87 -0.32 36.50
CA LYS A 319 -21.57 0.65 35.66
C LYS A 319 -21.62 2.04 36.29
N ALA A 320 -21.90 2.13 37.59
CA ALA A 320 -21.94 3.41 38.31
C ALA A 320 -20.55 4.08 38.36
N GLU A 321 -19.48 3.30 38.54
CA GLU A 321 -18.10 3.78 38.52
C GLU A 321 -17.69 4.27 37.13
N LEU A 322 -18.00 3.53 36.06
CA LEU A 322 -17.75 3.94 34.68
C LEU A 322 -18.49 5.24 34.33
N GLU A 323 -19.75 5.40 34.75
CA GLU A 323 -20.50 6.64 34.54
C GLU A 323 -19.89 7.83 35.31
N LYS A 324 -19.34 7.59 36.51
CA LYS A 324 -18.60 8.60 37.26
C LYS A 324 -17.32 9.01 36.55
N LEU A 325 -16.50 8.03 36.12
CA LEU A 325 -15.26 8.29 35.36
C LEU A 325 -15.55 9.06 34.07
N LYS A 326 -16.62 8.69 33.34
CA LYS A 326 -17.07 9.40 32.14
C LYS A 326 -17.40 10.87 32.41
N LYS A 327 -18.13 11.16 33.50
CA LYS A 327 -18.45 12.53 33.93
C LYS A 327 -17.21 13.33 34.33
N ASP A 328 -16.27 12.66 35.01
CA ASP A 328 -15.02 13.23 35.46
C ASP A 328 -13.97 13.38 34.34
N LYS A 329 -14.31 12.92 33.11
CA LYS A 329 -13.40 12.83 31.94
C LYS A 329 -12.10 12.10 32.26
N LYS A 330 -12.22 10.95 32.92
CA LYS A 330 -11.10 10.09 33.28
C LYS A 330 -11.20 8.74 32.59
N PRO A 331 -10.06 8.12 32.21
CA PRO A 331 -10.06 6.78 31.65
C PRO A 331 -10.51 5.75 32.71
N ALA A 332 -11.15 4.68 32.26
CA ALA A 332 -11.39 3.52 33.10
C ALA A 332 -10.06 2.77 33.33
N PRO A 333 -9.87 2.15 34.52
CA PRO A 333 -8.71 1.32 34.75
C PRO A 333 -8.69 0.14 33.77
N ALA A 334 -7.50 -0.23 33.30
CA ALA A 334 -7.33 -1.41 32.49
C ALA A 334 -7.58 -2.69 33.31
N PRO A 335 -8.16 -3.75 32.72
CA PRO A 335 -8.26 -5.04 33.40
C PRO A 335 -6.86 -5.64 33.60
N GLU A 336 -6.71 -6.50 34.60
CA GLU A 336 -5.45 -7.21 34.87
C GLU A 336 -4.97 -8.01 33.65
N PHE A 337 -5.90 -8.62 32.92
CA PHE A 337 -5.65 -9.26 31.62
C PHE A 337 -6.39 -8.49 30.53
N SER A 338 -5.63 -7.72 29.73
CA SER A 338 -6.18 -6.99 28.58
C SER A 338 -6.02 -7.77 27.29
N ARG A 339 -7.12 -8.09 26.62
CA ARG A 339 -7.10 -8.77 25.31
C ARG A 339 -6.45 -7.91 24.24
N ARG A 340 -6.62 -6.58 24.29
CA ARG A 340 -5.95 -5.66 23.34
C ARG A 340 -4.44 -5.66 23.53
N ALA A 341 -3.95 -5.72 24.77
CA ALA A 341 -2.52 -5.85 25.05
C ALA A 341 -1.97 -7.18 24.50
N GLN A 342 -2.73 -8.26 24.63
CA GLN A 342 -2.36 -9.57 24.09
C GLN A 342 -2.29 -9.58 22.56
N LEU A 343 -3.13 -8.80 21.86
CA LEU A 343 -3.01 -8.65 20.40
C LEU A 343 -1.66 -8.04 20.00
N ILE A 344 -1.18 -7.05 20.74
CA ILE A 344 0.12 -6.42 20.47
C ILE A 344 1.25 -7.43 20.68
N GLU A 345 1.20 -8.14 21.81
CA GLU A 345 2.21 -9.14 22.15
C GLU A 345 2.30 -10.24 21.09
N ILE A 346 1.16 -10.84 20.69
CA ILE A 346 1.16 -11.91 19.70
C ILE A 346 1.56 -11.42 18.31
N ALA A 347 1.13 -10.23 17.90
CA ALA A 347 1.42 -9.69 16.57
C ALA A 347 2.89 -9.35 16.36
N LEU A 348 3.65 -9.07 17.43
CA LEU A 348 5.05 -8.66 17.36
C LEU A 348 6.03 -9.77 17.79
N ARG A 349 5.54 -10.89 18.33
CA ARG A 349 6.41 -11.99 18.75
C ARG A 349 7.02 -12.74 17.56
N GLU A 350 8.11 -13.40 17.77
CA GLU A 350 8.96 -14.02 16.73
C GLU A 350 8.20 -14.93 15.75
N ASN A 351 7.28 -15.74 16.23
CA ASN A 351 6.56 -16.70 15.39
C ASN A 351 5.42 -16.10 14.55
N ASP A 352 4.94 -14.91 14.89
CA ASP A 352 3.72 -14.33 14.31
C ASP A 352 3.93 -12.96 13.63
N ARG A 353 5.09 -12.32 13.87
CA ARG A 353 5.42 -10.96 13.39
C ARG A 353 5.48 -10.81 11.87
N ASP A 354 5.53 -11.90 11.13
CA ASP A 354 5.61 -11.88 9.67
C ASP A 354 4.42 -11.15 9.04
N TYR A 355 3.20 -11.37 9.53
CA TYR A 355 2.02 -10.65 9.06
C TYR A 355 2.18 -9.13 9.18
N PHE A 356 2.65 -8.67 10.33
CA PHE A 356 2.85 -7.26 10.63
C PHE A 356 3.99 -6.66 9.80
N SER A 357 5.14 -7.34 9.77
CA SER A 357 6.35 -6.89 9.07
C SER A 357 6.15 -6.83 7.56
N LYS A 358 5.63 -7.91 6.96
CA LYS A 358 5.39 -8.01 5.52
C LYS A 358 4.34 -7.02 5.05
N ASN A 359 3.29 -6.80 5.84
CA ASN A 359 2.29 -5.79 5.49
C ASN A 359 2.85 -4.37 5.52
N LEU A 360 3.65 -4.01 6.54
CA LEU A 360 4.31 -2.72 6.59
C LEU A 360 5.19 -2.49 5.36
N VAL A 361 6.04 -3.46 5.04
CA VAL A 361 6.90 -3.43 3.84
C VAL A 361 6.06 -3.26 2.58
N ASN A 362 5.03 -4.08 2.39
CA ASN A 362 4.19 -4.06 1.19
C ASN A 362 3.46 -2.72 1.01
N ARG A 363 2.99 -2.10 2.10
CA ARG A 363 2.36 -0.78 2.06
C ARG A 363 3.34 0.34 1.74
N MET A 364 4.53 0.34 2.36
CA MET A 364 5.57 1.32 2.05
C MET A 364 6.11 1.13 0.63
N TRP A 365 6.27 -0.11 0.20
CA TRP A 365 6.60 -0.45 -1.18
C TRP A 365 5.57 0.11 -2.16
N ASN A 366 4.28 -0.18 -1.94
CA ASN A 366 3.21 0.35 -2.80
C ASN A 366 3.20 1.89 -2.84
N ARG A 367 3.46 2.55 -1.70
CA ARG A 367 3.55 4.01 -1.63
C ARG A 367 4.67 4.56 -2.52
N MET A 368 5.85 3.90 -2.51
CA MET A 368 7.00 4.37 -3.29
C MET A 368 6.90 3.99 -4.77
N TYR A 369 6.55 2.73 -5.07
CA TYR A 369 6.58 2.20 -6.43
C TYR A 369 5.20 2.17 -7.14
N GLY A 370 4.12 2.54 -6.47
CA GLY A 370 2.76 2.61 -7.04
C GLY A 370 2.12 1.24 -7.34
N HIS A 371 2.71 0.14 -6.84
CA HIS A 371 2.19 -1.22 -6.91
C HIS A 371 2.83 -2.06 -5.81
N GLY A 372 2.06 -2.81 -5.04
CA GLY A 372 2.58 -3.66 -3.97
C GLY A 372 3.31 -4.90 -4.50
N LEU A 373 4.13 -5.52 -3.65
CA LEU A 373 4.67 -6.86 -3.90
C LEU A 373 3.55 -7.91 -3.82
N VAL A 374 2.56 -7.66 -2.98
CA VAL A 374 1.28 -8.39 -2.92
C VAL A 374 0.16 -7.42 -3.25
N MET A 375 -0.71 -7.77 -4.21
CA MET A 375 -1.89 -6.99 -4.60
C MET A 375 -3.12 -7.88 -4.73
N PRO A 376 -4.30 -7.45 -4.28
CA PRO A 376 -4.57 -6.25 -3.46
C PRO A 376 -3.83 -6.23 -2.12
N LEU A 377 -3.65 -5.04 -1.53
CA LEU A 377 -2.82 -4.85 -0.32
C LEU A 377 -3.34 -5.58 0.94
N ASP A 378 -4.60 -5.97 0.95
CA ASP A 378 -5.30 -6.68 2.03
C ASP A 378 -5.54 -8.17 1.71
N GLN A 379 -4.84 -8.72 0.71
CA GLN A 379 -4.95 -10.10 0.27
C GLN A 379 -3.61 -10.86 0.40
N MET A 380 -2.93 -10.67 1.52
CA MET A 380 -1.67 -11.36 1.80
C MET A 380 -1.96 -12.76 2.38
N HIS A 381 -1.95 -13.76 1.53
CA HIS A 381 -2.24 -15.15 1.89
C HIS A 381 -1.55 -16.14 0.94
N PRO A 382 -1.39 -17.43 1.31
CA PRO A 382 -0.65 -18.43 0.51
C PRO A 382 -1.13 -18.57 -0.93
N GLU A 383 -2.44 -18.43 -1.18
CA GLU A 383 -3.03 -18.52 -2.54
C GLU A 383 -2.84 -17.23 -3.38
N ASN A 384 -2.25 -16.19 -2.81
CA ASN A 384 -1.87 -14.94 -3.47
C ASN A 384 -0.42 -14.58 -3.13
N PRO A 385 0.55 -15.35 -3.64
CA PRO A 385 1.96 -15.16 -3.28
C PRO A 385 2.47 -13.80 -3.75
N PRO A 386 3.46 -13.23 -3.06
CA PRO A 386 4.12 -12.01 -3.49
C PRO A 386 4.83 -12.21 -4.84
N SER A 387 4.90 -11.14 -5.64
CA SER A 387 5.62 -11.15 -6.91
C SER A 387 7.14 -11.39 -6.74
N HIS A 388 7.69 -11.00 -5.60
CA HIS A 388 9.11 -11.14 -5.23
C HIS A 388 9.19 -11.63 -3.77
N PRO A 389 9.04 -12.94 -3.53
CA PRO A 389 8.94 -13.49 -2.18
C PRO A 389 10.20 -13.25 -1.35
N ASP A 390 11.38 -13.52 -1.90
CA ASP A 390 12.65 -13.37 -1.18
C ASP A 390 12.94 -11.91 -0.82
N LEU A 391 12.54 -10.97 -1.68
CA LEU A 391 12.63 -9.53 -1.39
C LEU A 391 11.71 -9.14 -0.23
N LEU A 392 10.47 -9.61 -0.25
CA LEU A 392 9.52 -9.31 0.82
C LEU A 392 10.00 -9.88 2.16
N ASP A 393 10.51 -11.11 2.17
CA ASP A 393 11.05 -11.77 3.34
C ASP A 393 12.30 -11.08 3.87
N TRP A 394 13.22 -10.68 2.97
CA TRP A 394 14.41 -9.93 3.36
C TRP A 394 14.06 -8.56 3.95
N LEU A 395 13.20 -7.79 3.30
CA LEU A 395 12.77 -6.47 3.78
C LEU A 395 11.99 -6.57 5.10
N ALA A 396 11.16 -7.59 5.27
CA ALA A 396 10.44 -7.84 6.53
C ALA A 396 11.44 -8.13 7.67
N ARG A 397 12.45 -8.99 7.42
CA ARG A 397 13.53 -9.26 8.37
C ARG A 397 14.29 -7.98 8.74
N ASP A 398 14.72 -7.19 7.76
CA ASP A 398 15.40 -5.92 8.01
C ASP A 398 14.53 -4.97 8.84
N THR A 399 13.23 -4.90 8.52
CA THR A 399 12.28 -4.00 9.18
C THR A 399 12.12 -4.33 10.66
N TYR A 400 11.87 -5.59 11.03
CA TYR A 400 11.72 -5.93 12.45
C TYR A 400 13.05 -5.91 13.22
N THR A 401 14.17 -6.19 12.55
CA THR A 401 15.50 -6.12 13.19
C THR A 401 15.90 -4.68 13.51
N ASN A 402 15.35 -3.70 12.78
CA ASN A 402 15.58 -2.27 12.97
C ASN A 402 14.36 -1.56 13.58
N ASP A 403 13.69 -2.18 14.56
CA ASP A 403 12.61 -1.60 15.38
C ASP A 403 11.44 -1.05 14.55
N TYR A 404 11.16 -1.64 13.39
CA TYR A 404 10.10 -1.18 12.48
C TYR A 404 10.25 0.30 12.07
N ASN A 405 11.49 0.76 11.84
CA ASN A 405 11.79 2.14 11.46
C ASN A 405 11.34 2.40 10.01
N ILE A 406 10.17 3.05 9.86
CA ILE A 406 9.59 3.38 8.55
C ILE A 406 10.50 4.33 7.75
N GLN A 407 11.13 5.30 8.41
CA GLN A 407 11.98 6.30 7.75
C GLN A 407 13.19 5.64 7.10
N ARG A 408 13.85 4.71 7.83
CA ARG A 408 14.93 3.90 7.30
C ARG A 408 14.49 3.08 6.08
N LEU A 409 13.33 2.45 6.16
CA LEU A 409 12.77 1.68 5.04
C LEU A 409 12.53 2.58 3.81
N ILE A 410 11.84 3.71 3.98
CA ILE A 410 11.58 4.66 2.89
C ILE A 410 12.88 5.15 2.25
N ARG A 411 13.88 5.52 3.06
CA ARG A 411 15.20 5.97 2.57
C ARG A 411 15.83 4.93 1.65
N GLY A 412 15.91 3.68 2.09
CA GLY A 412 16.52 2.62 1.29
C GLY A 412 15.74 2.33 0.00
N LEU A 413 14.40 2.31 0.06
CA LEU A 413 13.56 2.14 -1.13
C LEU A 413 13.82 3.22 -2.17
N ILE A 414 13.84 4.50 -1.78
CA ILE A 414 14.06 5.64 -2.69
C ILE A 414 15.46 5.64 -3.28
N LEU A 415 16.48 5.20 -2.54
CA LEU A 415 17.86 5.20 -3.03
C LEU A 415 18.17 4.08 -4.02
N SER A 416 17.28 3.10 -4.20
CA SER A 416 17.48 1.99 -5.15
C SER A 416 17.52 2.48 -6.62
N LYS A 417 18.19 1.74 -7.49
CA LYS A 417 18.15 1.94 -8.94
C LYS A 417 16.76 1.64 -9.51
N THR A 418 16.05 0.70 -8.90
CA THR A 418 14.68 0.35 -9.24
C THR A 418 13.73 1.56 -9.11
N TYR A 419 13.85 2.35 -8.05
CA TYR A 419 13.09 3.60 -7.90
C TYR A 419 13.45 4.64 -8.96
N SER A 420 14.70 4.66 -9.40
CA SER A 420 15.22 5.67 -10.33
C SER A 420 14.90 5.40 -11.79
N GLN A 421 14.23 4.29 -12.12
CA GLN A 421 13.86 3.97 -13.50
C GLN A 421 12.90 5.03 -14.09
N ASN A 422 12.98 5.21 -15.40
CA ASN A 422 12.08 6.09 -16.13
C ASN A 422 10.66 5.50 -16.16
N SER A 423 9.65 6.34 -16.25
CA SER A 423 8.25 5.95 -16.45
C SER A 423 7.90 5.69 -17.93
N VAL A 424 8.81 6.06 -18.85
CA VAL A 424 8.69 5.80 -20.28
C VAL A 424 9.45 4.51 -20.61
N TYR A 425 8.74 3.54 -21.18
CA TYR A 425 9.31 2.27 -21.59
C TYR A 425 9.63 2.28 -23.07
N GLY A 426 10.87 1.98 -23.43
CA GLY A 426 11.34 2.00 -24.82
C GLY A 426 11.05 0.74 -25.64
N GLY A 427 10.51 -0.34 -25.05
CA GLY A 427 10.19 -1.58 -25.74
C GLY A 427 8.79 -1.59 -26.35
N GLU A 428 8.52 -2.57 -27.25
CA GLU A 428 7.23 -2.67 -27.95
C GLU A 428 6.04 -2.91 -27.02
N LYS A 429 6.24 -3.70 -25.97
CA LYS A 429 5.17 -4.07 -25.03
C LYS A 429 5.57 -3.70 -23.61
N ARG A 430 4.77 -2.82 -22.99
CA ARG A 430 4.95 -2.41 -21.61
C ARG A 430 4.85 -3.62 -20.66
N PRO A 431 5.84 -3.86 -19.76
CA PRO A 431 5.79 -4.91 -18.77
C PRO A 431 4.62 -4.71 -17.78
N ALA A 432 4.15 -5.80 -17.18
CA ALA A 432 3.19 -5.71 -16.08
C ALA A 432 3.83 -4.98 -14.89
N LYS A 433 2.99 -4.29 -14.10
CA LYS A 433 3.46 -3.44 -12.99
C LYS A 433 4.31 -4.18 -11.95
N PHE A 434 4.01 -5.44 -11.72
CA PHE A 434 4.69 -6.27 -10.72
C PHE A 434 6.14 -6.64 -11.09
N TRP A 435 6.58 -6.40 -12.34
CA TRP A 435 7.98 -6.56 -12.71
C TRP A 435 8.87 -5.43 -12.23
N PHE A 436 8.30 -4.29 -11.83
CA PHE A 436 9.03 -3.07 -11.45
C PHE A 436 10.13 -2.71 -12.45
N ALA A 437 9.91 -2.99 -13.73
CA ALA A 437 10.86 -2.75 -14.81
C ALA A 437 10.82 -1.30 -15.34
N MET A 438 9.95 -0.49 -14.79
CA MET A 438 9.79 0.93 -15.07
C MET A 438 9.07 1.59 -13.90
N ALA A 439 9.22 2.89 -13.73
CA ALA A 439 8.45 3.61 -12.72
C ALA A 439 6.95 3.61 -13.05
N ASN A 440 6.13 3.27 -12.07
CA ASN A 440 4.68 3.38 -12.21
C ASN A 440 4.25 4.84 -11.96
N VAL A 441 3.49 5.38 -12.90
CA VAL A 441 2.89 6.70 -12.75
C VAL A 441 1.81 6.64 -11.65
N LYS A 442 1.90 7.55 -10.68
CA LYS A 442 1.01 7.64 -9.52
C LYS A 442 0.19 8.93 -9.57
N PRO A 443 -1.12 8.92 -9.36
CA PRO A 443 -1.86 10.16 -9.16
C PRO A 443 -1.42 10.82 -7.86
N MET A 444 -1.29 12.15 -7.86
CA MET A 444 -0.99 12.90 -6.65
C MET A 444 -2.15 12.81 -5.66
N SER A 445 -1.83 12.75 -4.37
CA SER A 445 -2.82 12.94 -3.31
C SER A 445 -3.44 14.35 -3.38
N PRO A 446 -4.61 14.57 -2.77
CA PRO A 446 -5.21 15.90 -2.69
C PRO A 446 -4.26 16.97 -2.16
N ARG A 447 -3.48 16.65 -1.12
CA ARG A 447 -2.48 17.56 -0.54
C ARG A 447 -1.35 17.90 -1.51
N GLN A 448 -0.78 16.88 -2.15
CA GLN A 448 0.27 17.07 -3.16
C GLN A 448 -0.20 17.93 -4.33
N TYR A 449 -1.41 17.69 -4.82
CA TYR A 449 -1.95 18.45 -5.94
C TYR A 449 -2.28 19.89 -5.58
N ALA A 450 -2.85 20.13 -4.39
CA ALA A 450 -3.07 21.49 -3.89
C ALA A 450 -1.75 22.27 -3.75
N ALA A 451 -0.71 21.63 -3.20
CA ALA A 451 0.63 22.21 -3.10
C ALA A 451 1.26 22.49 -4.47
N ALA A 452 1.13 21.54 -5.42
CA ALA A 452 1.63 21.72 -6.78
C ALA A 452 0.95 22.90 -7.50
N LEU A 453 -0.37 23.01 -7.42
CA LEU A 453 -1.13 24.14 -7.99
C LEU A 453 -0.71 25.48 -7.35
N ALA A 454 -0.53 25.51 -6.02
CA ALA A 454 -0.09 26.70 -5.30
C ALA A 454 1.26 27.21 -5.82
N LEU A 455 2.26 26.33 -5.87
CA LEU A 455 3.61 26.69 -6.29
C LEU A 455 3.69 26.98 -7.79
N ALA A 456 3.09 26.15 -8.63
CA ALA A 456 3.12 26.29 -10.08
C ALA A 456 2.42 27.56 -10.58
N SER A 457 1.40 28.07 -9.87
CA SER A 457 0.67 29.29 -10.24
C SER A 457 1.30 30.59 -9.73
N ARG A 458 2.26 30.48 -8.79
CA ARG A 458 2.95 31.66 -8.21
C ARG A 458 4.05 32.14 -9.15
N ASN A 459 4.37 33.43 -9.10
CA ASN A 459 5.56 33.95 -9.77
C ASN A 459 6.81 33.28 -9.18
N PRO A 460 7.62 32.55 -9.95
CA PRO A 460 8.81 31.84 -9.45
C PRO A 460 9.81 32.75 -8.72
N ALA A 461 9.97 34.02 -9.13
CA ALA A 461 10.84 34.98 -8.45
C ALA A 461 10.48 35.20 -6.97
N HIS A 462 9.26 34.85 -6.57
CA HIS A 462 8.85 34.88 -5.16
C HIS A 462 9.68 33.94 -4.29
N PHE A 463 10.28 32.92 -4.86
CA PHE A 463 11.04 31.88 -4.17
C PHE A 463 12.56 31.97 -4.37
N ASP A 464 13.07 33.01 -5.06
CA ASP A 464 14.49 33.11 -5.44
C ASP A 464 15.40 33.60 -4.30
N ASP A 465 14.84 34.26 -3.24
CA ASP A 465 15.64 34.66 -2.10
C ASP A 465 15.95 33.47 -1.17
N PRO A 466 17.20 32.99 -1.10
CA PRO A 466 17.55 31.79 -0.34
C PRO A 466 17.24 31.89 1.16
N ASN A 467 17.21 33.12 1.73
CA ASN A 467 16.94 33.33 3.14
C ASN A 467 15.45 33.23 3.47
N GLU A 468 14.58 33.50 2.50
CA GLU A 468 13.13 33.53 2.69
C GLU A 468 12.41 32.40 1.94
N ALA A 469 13.05 31.74 0.98
CA ALA A 469 12.46 30.74 0.11
C ALA A 469 11.71 29.65 0.90
N VAL A 470 12.34 29.04 1.91
CA VAL A 470 11.73 27.99 2.72
C VAL A 470 10.45 28.46 3.40
N SER A 471 10.47 29.65 4.02
CA SER A 471 9.30 30.20 4.71
C SER A 471 8.20 30.60 3.72
N ARG A 472 8.55 31.17 2.57
CA ARG A 472 7.61 31.57 1.53
C ARG A 472 6.95 30.35 0.88
N ILE A 473 7.70 29.28 0.57
CA ILE A 473 7.17 28.02 0.07
C ILE A 473 6.19 27.42 1.07
N ARG A 474 6.59 27.32 2.34
CA ARG A 474 5.73 26.77 3.39
C ARG A 474 4.43 27.55 3.55
N ASN A 475 4.52 28.87 3.59
CA ASN A 475 3.35 29.75 3.71
C ASN A 475 2.40 29.59 2.50
N GLU A 476 2.94 29.54 1.28
CA GLU A 476 2.14 29.36 0.06
C GLU A 476 1.40 28.01 0.06
N VAL A 477 2.09 26.91 0.39
CA VAL A 477 1.50 25.59 0.50
C VAL A 477 0.42 25.54 1.59
N GLN A 478 0.70 26.12 2.77
CA GLN A 478 -0.28 26.13 3.88
C GLN A 478 -1.52 26.96 3.56
N ALA A 479 -1.37 28.10 2.89
CA ALA A 479 -2.50 28.93 2.48
C ALA A 479 -3.48 28.18 1.55
N HIS A 480 -2.99 27.16 0.82
CA HIS A 480 -3.78 26.38 -0.12
C HIS A 480 -4.24 25.01 0.42
N ARG A 481 -3.98 24.66 1.69
CA ARG A 481 -4.48 23.42 2.31
C ARG A 481 -6.00 23.25 2.22
N GLY A 482 -6.75 24.34 2.20
CA GLY A 482 -8.20 24.29 1.99
C GLY A 482 -8.64 23.64 0.66
N TRP A 483 -7.77 23.61 -0.35
CA TRP A 483 -8.02 22.99 -1.65
C TRP A 483 -7.98 21.46 -1.61
N GLU A 484 -7.33 20.84 -0.60
CA GLU A 484 -7.31 19.39 -0.43
C GLU A 484 -8.72 18.77 -0.47
N ARG A 485 -9.72 19.48 0.07
CA ARG A 485 -11.12 19.00 0.11
C ARG A 485 -11.84 19.03 -1.24
N LYS A 486 -11.24 19.68 -2.23
CA LYS A 486 -11.82 19.83 -3.58
C LYS A 486 -11.40 18.70 -4.50
N PHE A 487 -10.39 17.91 -4.11
CA PHE A 487 -9.82 16.84 -4.90
C PHE A 487 -10.17 15.48 -4.34
N VAL A 488 -10.32 14.50 -5.24
CA VAL A 488 -10.60 13.11 -4.86
C VAL A 488 -9.32 12.42 -4.42
N VAL A 489 -9.41 11.67 -3.31
CA VAL A 489 -8.33 10.78 -2.88
C VAL A 489 -8.20 9.66 -3.92
N PRO A 490 -7.00 9.46 -4.51
CA PRO A 490 -6.80 8.42 -5.51
C PRO A 490 -7.06 7.02 -4.94
N GLY A 491 -7.89 6.24 -5.63
CA GLY A 491 -8.08 4.81 -5.41
C GLY A 491 -7.42 4.00 -6.53
N GLU A 492 -7.65 2.69 -6.56
CA GLU A 492 -7.14 1.80 -7.60
C GLU A 492 -7.52 2.23 -9.03
N ARG A 493 -8.68 2.86 -9.18
CA ARG A 493 -9.18 3.45 -10.45
C ARG A 493 -9.33 4.94 -10.24
N PHE A 494 -8.27 5.68 -10.54
CA PHE A 494 -8.32 7.14 -10.46
C PHE A 494 -9.22 7.71 -11.56
N GLN A 495 -10.16 8.58 -11.15
CA GLN A 495 -11.00 9.38 -12.04
C GLN A 495 -11.12 10.80 -11.48
N VAL A 496 -10.99 11.78 -12.35
CA VAL A 496 -11.27 13.18 -12.01
C VAL A 496 -12.77 13.35 -11.73
N SER A 497 -13.11 14.00 -10.63
CA SER A 497 -14.52 14.24 -10.28
C SER A 497 -15.11 15.38 -11.13
N VAL A 498 -16.45 15.40 -11.23
CA VAL A 498 -17.16 16.52 -11.86
C VAL A 498 -16.90 17.82 -11.10
N ASP A 499 -16.80 17.77 -9.77
CA ASP A 499 -16.51 18.95 -8.94
C ASP A 499 -15.11 19.52 -9.22
N GLU A 500 -14.12 18.66 -9.45
CA GLU A 500 -12.76 19.06 -9.86
C GLU A 500 -12.78 19.73 -11.24
N ALA A 501 -13.52 19.19 -12.21
CA ALA A 501 -13.67 19.79 -13.53
C ALA A 501 -14.40 21.15 -13.48
N LEU A 502 -15.42 21.29 -12.64
CA LEU A 502 -16.15 22.55 -12.42
C LEU A 502 -15.28 23.60 -11.70
N LEU A 503 -14.43 23.18 -10.76
CA LEU A 503 -13.46 24.07 -10.11
C LEU A 503 -12.56 24.74 -11.16
N PHE A 504 -11.97 23.97 -12.06
CA PHE A 504 -11.06 24.49 -13.08
C PHE A 504 -11.75 25.34 -14.15
N SER A 505 -13.01 25.10 -14.41
CA SER A 505 -13.76 25.82 -15.44
C SER A 505 -14.41 27.11 -14.92
N ASN A 506 -14.90 27.10 -13.67
CA ASN A 506 -15.84 28.14 -13.21
C ASN A 506 -15.40 28.89 -11.95
N ALA A 507 -14.57 28.29 -11.10
CA ALA A 507 -14.25 28.90 -9.80
C ALA A 507 -13.37 30.15 -9.93
N ASP A 508 -13.79 31.24 -9.33
CA ASP A 508 -13.02 32.50 -9.34
C ASP A 508 -11.69 32.35 -8.62
N GLU A 509 -11.60 31.48 -7.61
CA GLU A 509 -10.34 31.12 -6.94
C GLU A 509 -9.32 30.55 -7.93
N PHE A 510 -9.74 29.75 -8.91
CA PHE A 510 -8.85 29.20 -9.92
C PHE A 510 -8.56 30.21 -11.03
N LYS A 511 -9.53 31.03 -11.42
CA LYS A 511 -9.30 32.15 -12.36
C LYS A 511 -8.25 33.12 -11.83
N ASP A 512 -8.20 33.35 -10.51
CA ASP A 512 -7.17 34.17 -9.88
C ASP A 512 -5.75 33.58 -10.05
N LYS A 513 -5.61 32.27 -10.16
CA LYS A 513 -4.32 31.60 -10.33
C LYS A 513 -3.74 31.73 -11.75
N ILE A 514 -4.60 31.85 -12.73
CA ILE A 514 -4.21 31.86 -14.15
C ILE A 514 -4.11 33.27 -14.75
N LYS A 515 -4.50 34.30 -14.01
CA LYS A 515 -4.45 35.69 -14.52
C LYS A 515 -3.04 36.21 -14.69
N VAL A 516 -2.87 37.18 -15.60
CA VAL A 516 -1.64 37.96 -15.74
C VAL A 516 -1.60 39.00 -14.61
N ALA A 517 -0.81 38.72 -13.57
CA ALA A 517 -0.59 39.61 -12.42
C ALA A 517 0.84 39.41 -11.89
N ASN A 518 1.44 40.46 -11.33
CA ASN A 518 2.84 40.48 -10.92
C ASN A 518 3.21 39.37 -9.93
N ASP A 519 2.28 38.94 -9.11
CA ASP A 519 2.49 37.89 -8.10
C ASP A 519 2.15 36.48 -8.64
N ARG A 520 1.79 36.34 -9.90
CA ARG A 520 1.41 35.09 -10.57
C ARG A 520 2.40 34.72 -11.67
N LEU A 521 2.44 33.44 -12.03
CA LEU A 521 3.20 32.94 -13.18
C LEU A 521 2.87 33.71 -14.46
N GLY A 522 1.57 33.98 -14.72
CA GLY A 522 1.15 34.74 -15.88
C GLY A 522 1.79 36.12 -16.00
N GLY A 523 2.03 36.81 -14.89
CA GLY A 523 2.69 38.12 -14.88
C GLY A 523 4.17 38.03 -15.24
N GLU A 524 4.88 37.02 -14.74
CA GLU A 524 6.26 36.76 -15.13
C GLU A 524 6.39 36.44 -16.62
N LEU A 525 5.51 35.53 -17.11
CA LEU A 525 5.51 35.14 -18.52
C LEU A 525 5.22 36.33 -19.46
N ALA A 526 4.35 37.25 -19.04
CA ALA A 526 4.04 38.44 -19.82
C ALA A 526 5.23 39.40 -19.96
N ALA A 527 6.15 39.41 -19.02
CA ALA A 527 7.36 40.21 -19.06
C ALA A 527 8.48 39.62 -19.97
N ILE A 528 8.34 38.39 -20.43
CA ILE A 528 9.29 37.70 -21.30
C ILE A 528 8.94 38.03 -22.78
N GLU A 529 9.84 38.68 -23.50
CA GLU A 529 9.63 39.07 -24.90
C GLU A 529 9.68 37.89 -25.88
N SER A 530 10.62 36.94 -25.68
CA SER A 530 10.80 35.77 -26.54
C SER A 530 9.73 34.71 -26.23
N ASP A 531 8.96 34.30 -27.23
CA ASP A 531 7.95 33.25 -27.08
C ASP A 531 8.58 31.91 -26.70
N GLU A 532 9.75 31.58 -27.23
CA GLU A 532 10.48 30.35 -26.83
C GLU A 532 10.92 30.38 -25.36
N ALA A 533 11.48 31.53 -24.91
CA ALA A 533 11.86 31.69 -23.50
C ALA A 533 10.66 31.64 -22.56
N LEU A 534 9.51 32.20 -22.97
CA LEU A 534 8.25 32.14 -22.26
C LEU A 534 7.82 30.67 -22.08
N VAL A 535 7.83 29.88 -23.15
CA VAL A 535 7.43 28.46 -23.11
C VAL A 535 8.39 27.66 -22.22
N GLN A 536 9.69 27.84 -22.34
CA GLN A 536 10.67 27.18 -21.48
C GLN A 536 10.42 27.49 -20.00
N ARG A 537 10.16 28.76 -19.69
CA ARG A 537 9.90 29.22 -18.32
C ARG A 537 8.60 28.61 -17.77
N ALA A 538 7.52 28.61 -18.57
CA ALA A 538 6.24 28.05 -18.20
C ALA A 538 6.33 26.53 -17.90
N ILE A 539 6.92 25.76 -18.80
CA ILE A 539 7.08 24.30 -18.65
C ILE A 539 7.99 23.98 -17.45
N LYS A 540 9.12 24.68 -17.31
CA LYS A 540 10.02 24.47 -16.17
C LYS A 540 9.33 24.73 -14.83
N THR A 541 8.51 25.79 -14.75
CA THR A 541 7.77 26.13 -13.52
C THR A 541 6.73 25.09 -13.17
N VAL A 542 5.96 24.60 -14.15
CA VAL A 542 4.82 23.72 -13.90
C VAL A 542 5.23 22.24 -13.85
N TYR A 543 6.09 21.81 -14.78
CA TYR A 543 6.47 20.40 -14.92
C TYR A 543 7.86 20.07 -14.39
N SER A 544 8.63 21.09 -13.99
CA SER A 544 10.00 20.95 -13.41
C SER A 544 11.01 20.34 -14.39
N ARG A 545 10.79 20.48 -15.70
CA ARG A 545 11.65 20.00 -16.78
C ARG A 545 11.76 20.99 -17.93
N PRO A 546 12.72 20.85 -18.85
CA PRO A 546 12.74 21.60 -20.11
C PRO A 546 11.51 21.29 -20.97
N ALA A 547 11.11 22.24 -21.81
CA ALA A 547 10.12 22.00 -22.85
C ALA A 547 10.65 21.08 -23.93
N THR A 548 9.83 20.20 -24.47
CA THR A 548 10.16 19.41 -25.66
C THR A 548 10.12 20.28 -26.93
N ALA A 549 10.69 19.78 -28.03
CA ALA A 549 10.65 20.50 -29.30
C ALA A 549 9.21 20.75 -29.79
N GLU A 550 8.33 19.75 -29.61
CA GLU A 550 6.93 19.82 -29.98
C GLU A 550 6.15 20.85 -29.12
N GLU A 551 6.44 20.90 -27.80
CA GLU A 551 5.86 21.90 -26.91
C GLU A 551 6.31 23.32 -27.27
N LEU A 552 7.60 23.50 -27.55
CA LEU A 552 8.17 24.78 -28.00
C LEU A 552 7.48 25.25 -29.27
N GLU A 553 7.42 24.42 -30.31
CA GLU A 553 6.79 24.77 -31.57
C GLU A 553 5.31 25.11 -31.40
N ALA A 554 4.54 24.21 -30.76
CA ALA A 554 3.08 24.37 -30.65
C ALA A 554 2.68 25.57 -29.79
N ILE A 555 3.31 25.76 -28.64
CA ILE A 555 2.93 26.83 -27.71
C ILE A 555 3.44 28.19 -28.21
N SER A 556 4.65 28.29 -28.79
CA SER A 556 5.16 29.54 -29.39
C SER A 556 4.29 29.98 -30.56
N ALA A 557 3.89 29.05 -31.45
CA ALA A 557 2.98 29.37 -32.55
C ALA A 557 1.62 29.87 -32.02
N TYR A 558 1.12 29.29 -30.91
CA TYR A 558 -0.13 29.72 -30.29
C TYR A 558 -0.06 31.16 -29.75
N VAL A 559 1.06 31.55 -29.12
CA VAL A 559 1.31 32.92 -28.62
C VAL A 559 1.45 33.89 -29.77
N ALA A 560 2.27 33.57 -30.77
CA ALA A 560 2.51 34.41 -31.94
C ALA A 560 1.20 34.72 -32.72
N ALA A 561 0.32 33.71 -32.89
CA ALA A 561 -0.96 33.89 -33.56
C ALA A 561 -1.96 34.78 -32.77
N ARG A 562 -1.66 35.14 -31.51
CA ARG A 562 -2.50 35.98 -30.61
C ARG A 562 -1.71 37.16 -30.06
N SER A 563 -0.81 37.70 -30.83
CA SER A 563 0.00 38.84 -30.41
C SER A 563 -0.83 40.06 -30.04
N ASP A 564 -2.02 40.23 -30.66
CA ASP A 564 -3.03 41.27 -30.38
C ASP A 564 -3.72 41.09 -28.99
N ARG A 565 -3.65 39.90 -28.40
CA ARG A 565 -4.25 39.55 -27.09
C ARG A 565 -3.34 38.58 -26.33
N ARG A 566 -2.04 38.94 -26.24
CA ARG A 566 -0.99 38.13 -25.66
C ARG A 566 -1.27 37.70 -24.20
N GLU A 567 -1.79 38.61 -23.38
CA GLU A 567 -2.13 38.30 -21.98
C GLU A 567 -3.22 37.22 -21.87
N GLU A 568 -4.22 37.25 -22.74
CA GLU A 568 -5.24 36.21 -22.79
C GLU A 568 -4.63 34.86 -23.20
N ALA A 569 -3.75 34.87 -24.21
CA ALA A 569 -3.05 33.66 -24.62
C ALA A 569 -2.20 33.06 -23.48
N ILE A 570 -1.48 33.91 -22.74
CA ILE A 570 -0.70 33.48 -21.57
C ILE A 570 -1.60 32.87 -20.49
N SER A 571 -2.72 33.52 -20.15
CA SER A 571 -3.68 32.97 -19.17
C SER A 571 -4.22 31.60 -19.59
N GLN A 572 -4.49 31.40 -20.88
CA GLN A 572 -4.94 30.13 -21.45
C GLN A 572 -3.86 29.05 -21.39
N ILE A 573 -2.60 29.41 -21.65
CA ILE A 573 -1.45 28.50 -21.51
C ILE A 573 -1.28 28.06 -20.05
N VAL A 574 -1.27 29.01 -19.11
CA VAL A 574 -1.17 28.71 -17.69
C VAL A 574 -2.32 27.79 -17.25
N TRP A 575 -3.57 28.09 -17.71
CA TRP A 575 -4.72 27.22 -17.45
C TRP A 575 -4.47 25.79 -17.97
N ALA A 576 -4.03 25.64 -19.22
CA ALA A 576 -3.80 24.34 -19.85
C ALA A 576 -2.73 23.54 -19.12
N LEU A 577 -1.64 24.19 -18.72
CA LEU A 577 -0.55 23.53 -17.98
C LEU A 577 -0.99 23.10 -16.58
N LEU A 578 -1.69 23.97 -15.82
CA LEU A 578 -2.14 23.68 -14.46
C LEU A 578 -3.21 22.60 -14.39
N THR A 579 -4.00 22.41 -15.46
CA THR A 579 -5.07 21.38 -15.54
C THR A 579 -4.64 20.12 -16.27
N SER A 580 -3.37 20.05 -16.69
CA SER A 580 -2.84 18.90 -17.44
C SER A 580 -2.74 17.65 -16.60
N SER A 581 -2.75 16.51 -17.27
CA SER A 581 -2.46 15.22 -16.63
C SER A 581 -1.01 15.14 -16.12
N GLU A 582 -0.05 15.81 -16.78
CA GLU A 582 1.35 15.77 -16.36
C GLU A 582 1.53 16.43 -14.98
N LEU A 583 0.89 17.58 -14.72
CA LEU A 583 0.93 18.17 -13.39
C LEU A 583 0.24 17.27 -12.34
N ARG A 584 -0.85 16.60 -12.72
CA ARG A 584 -1.70 15.81 -11.81
C ARG A 584 -1.05 14.51 -11.35
N PHE A 585 -0.02 14.03 -12.03
CA PHE A 585 0.62 12.75 -11.74
C PHE A 585 2.09 12.91 -11.32
N ASN A 586 2.53 11.99 -10.46
CA ASN A 586 3.93 11.74 -10.14
C ASN A 586 4.44 10.61 -11.05
N HIS A 587 5.46 10.87 -11.85
CA HIS A 587 5.99 9.98 -12.88
C HIS A 587 7.50 9.86 -12.85
#